data_2cbea4a543b5f90cbc2b3ef17a225c05
#
_entry.id   2cbea4a543b5f90cbc2b3ef17a225c05
#
_cell.length_a   1.000
_cell.length_b   1.000
_cell.length_c   1.000
_cell.angle_alpha   90.00
_cell.angle_beta   90.00
_cell.angle_gamma   90.00
#
_symmetry.space_group_name_H-M   'P 1'
#
loop_
_entity.id
_entity.type
_entity.pdbx_description
1 polymer ?
#
loop_
_entity_poly.entity_id
_entity_poly.type
_entity_poly.pdbx_seq_one_letter_code
_entity_poly.pdbx_strand_id
1 'polypeptide(L)'
;MAFTLLKAGLIHLTRCLAVALAPSITVNCVVPGLMEGTRMFARVPPDRVAATKDKALLKRTTSLEDVSRQVLLFCQSDSTTGQAQVIDAGTVFH
;
A
#
# COMPACT_ATOMS: atom_id res chain seq x y z
N MET A 1 -10.29 0.77 -12.22
CA MET A 1 -9.53 1.77 -13.04
C MET A 1 -9.09 2.97 -12.22
N ALA A 2 -10.02 3.69 -11.57
CA ALA A 2 -9.67 4.89 -10.79
C ALA A 2 -8.65 4.64 -9.67
N PHE A 3 -8.80 3.56 -8.92
CA PHE A 3 -7.86 3.20 -7.86
C PHE A 3 -6.46 2.89 -8.41
N THR A 4 -6.36 2.27 -9.57
CA THR A 4 -5.07 1.99 -10.20
C THR A 4 -4.34 3.27 -10.56
N LEU A 5 -5.06 4.26 -11.12
CA LEU A 5 -4.51 5.57 -11.43
C LEU A 5 -4.06 6.32 -10.16
N LEU A 6 -4.87 6.28 -9.11
CA LEU A 6 -4.53 6.91 -7.83
C LEU A 6 -3.27 6.31 -7.22
N LYS A 7 -3.16 4.98 -7.23
CA LYS A 7 -1.98 4.28 -6.71
C LYS A 7 -0.73 4.63 -7.51
N ALA A 8 -0.81 4.60 -8.84
CA ALA A 8 0.31 4.97 -9.70
C ALA A 8 0.72 6.43 -9.50
N GLY A 9 -0.25 7.33 -9.38
CA GLY A 9 -0.02 8.75 -9.09
C GLY A 9 0.66 8.95 -7.73
N LEU A 10 0.21 8.25 -6.71
CA LEU A 10 0.78 8.33 -5.37
C LEU A 10 2.23 7.85 -5.34
N ILE A 11 2.52 6.75 -6.03
CA ILE A 11 3.88 6.21 -6.14
C ILE A 11 4.79 7.22 -6.83
N HIS A 12 4.35 7.81 -7.93
CA HIS A 12 5.13 8.81 -8.65
C HIS A 12 5.33 10.09 -7.83
N LEU A 13 4.28 10.57 -7.18
CA LEU A 13 4.34 11.73 -6.30
C LEU A 13 5.35 11.50 -5.16
N THR A 14 5.36 10.30 -4.58
CA THR A 14 6.32 9.91 -3.55
C THR A 14 7.75 10.10 -4.04
N ARG A 15 8.06 9.67 -5.25
CA ARG A 15 9.38 9.81 -5.86
C ARG A 15 9.73 11.28 -6.10
N CYS A 16 8.80 12.07 -6.61
CA CYS A 16 9.00 13.50 -6.83
C CYS A 16 9.28 14.23 -5.52
N LEU A 17 8.52 13.94 -4.47
CA LEU A 17 8.71 14.55 -3.16
C LEU A 17 10.02 14.10 -2.52
N ALA A 18 10.41 12.84 -2.70
CA ALA A 18 11.68 12.34 -2.20
C ALA A 18 12.85 13.12 -2.80
N VAL A 19 12.83 13.41 -4.09
CA VAL A 19 13.83 14.22 -4.77
C VAL A 19 13.80 15.65 -4.27
N ALA A 20 12.63 16.24 -4.16
CA ALA A 20 12.46 17.65 -3.78
C ALA A 20 12.88 17.94 -2.33
N LEU A 21 12.67 16.99 -1.42
CA LEU A 21 12.88 17.18 0.01
C LEU A 21 14.18 16.56 0.54
N ALA A 22 14.94 15.91 -0.33
CA ALA A 22 16.27 15.41 0.04
C ALA A 22 17.24 16.57 0.25
N PRO A 23 18.23 16.41 1.12
CA PRO A 23 18.51 15.29 2.01
C PRO A 23 17.80 15.36 3.38
N SER A 24 17.00 16.40 3.61
CA SER A 24 16.45 16.71 4.93
C SER A 24 15.32 15.80 5.36
N ILE A 25 14.54 15.30 4.39
CA ILE A 25 13.33 14.51 4.66
C ILE A 25 13.31 13.29 3.74
N THR A 26 13.00 12.13 4.32
CA THR A 26 12.70 10.92 3.53
C THR A 26 11.21 10.85 3.25
N VAL A 27 10.85 10.40 2.06
CA VAL A 27 9.45 10.26 1.65
C VAL A 27 9.26 8.88 1.05
N ASN A 28 8.41 8.09 1.67
CA ASN A 28 8.07 6.74 1.24
C ASN A 28 6.56 6.55 1.30
N CYS A 29 6.03 5.56 0.61
CA CYS A 29 4.61 5.26 0.70
C CYS A 29 4.35 3.77 0.88
N VAL A 30 3.21 3.47 1.48
CA VAL A 30 2.69 2.12 1.62
C VAL A 30 1.38 2.05 0.84
N VAL A 31 1.24 1.03 0.00
CA VAL A 31 0.07 0.84 -0.85
C VAL A 31 -0.62 -0.45 -0.41
N PRO A 32 -1.61 -0.36 0.49
CA PRO A 32 -2.30 -1.55 0.97
C PRO A 32 -3.37 -2.04 0.00
N GLY A 33 -3.64 -3.34 0.06
CA GLY A 33 -4.81 -3.92 -0.58
C GLY A 33 -6.05 -3.81 0.31
N LEU A 34 -6.98 -4.74 0.14
CA LEU A 34 -8.20 -4.79 0.94
C LEU A 34 -7.86 -5.22 2.37
N MET A 35 -8.10 -4.34 3.34
CA MET A 35 -7.81 -4.56 4.75
C MET A 35 -9.09 -4.82 5.55
N GLU A 36 -9.19 -6.00 6.17
CA GLU A 36 -10.29 -6.31 7.08
C GLU A 36 -10.23 -5.41 8.32
N GLY A 37 -11.40 -5.06 8.85
CA GLY A 37 -11.51 -4.21 10.03
C GLY A 37 -11.53 -2.73 9.74
N THR A 38 -11.43 -2.31 8.48
CA THR A 38 -11.54 -0.90 8.10
C THR A 38 -12.98 -0.56 7.69
N ARG A 39 -13.30 0.74 7.69
CA ARG A 39 -14.61 1.22 7.22
C ARG A 39 -14.83 0.90 5.75
N MET A 40 -13.79 1.00 4.95
CA MET A 40 -13.87 0.68 3.52
C MET A 40 -14.20 -0.80 3.32
N PHE A 41 -13.63 -1.70 4.11
CA PHE A 41 -13.93 -3.12 4.06
C PHE A 41 -15.42 -3.39 4.31
N ALA A 42 -16.02 -2.71 5.29
CA ALA A 42 -17.44 -2.88 5.63
C ALA A 42 -18.38 -2.52 4.48
N ARG A 43 -17.92 -1.70 3.53
CA ARG A 43 -18.70 -1.29 2.35
C ARG A 43 -18.51 -2.21 1.15
N VAL A 44 -17.56 -3.13 1.22
CA VAL A 44 -17.29 -4.06 0.12
C VAL A 44 -18.23 -5.26 0.23
N PRO A 45 -18.97 -5.61 -0.84
CA PRO A 45 -19.84 -6.78 -0.82
C PRO A 45 -19.06 -8.07 -0.54
N PRO A 46 -19.66 -9.06 0.16
CA PRO A 46 -18.99 -10.31 0.48
C PRO A 46 -18.46 -11.09 -0.73
N ASP A 47 -19.16 -11.05 -1.86
CA ASP A 47 -18.71 -11.69 -3.09
C ASP A 47 -17.45 -11.04 -3.66
N ARG A 48 -17.30 -9.74 -3.50
CA ARG A 48 -16.11 -9.00 -3.89
C ARG A 48 -14.91 -9.32 -2.99
N VAL A 49 -15.16 -9.47 -1.70
CA VAL A 49 -14.15 -9.91 -0.74
C VAL A 49 -13.63 -11.29 -1.12
N ALA A 50 -14.53 -12.22 -1.40
CA ALA A 50 -14.20 -13.57 -1.82
C ALA A 50 -13.39 -13.58 -3.12
N ALA A 51 -13.79 -12.77 -4.11
CA ALA A 51 -13.09 -12.64 -5.38
C ALA A 51 -11.68 -12.08 -5.20
N THR A 52 -11.50 -11.09 -4.33
CA THR A 52 -10.21 -10.52 -4.01
C THR A 52 -9.28 -11.54 -3.35
N LYS A 53 -9.80 -12.31 -2.39
CA LYS A 53 -9.05 -13.39 -1.75
C LYS A 53 -8.63 -14.46 -2.75
N ASP A 54 -9.51 -14.82 -3.66
CA ASP A 54 -9.24 -15.83 -4.68
C ASP A 54 -8.14 -15.37 -5.65
N LYS A 55 -8.16 -14.10 -6.03
CA LYS A 55 -7.17 -13.49 -6.92
C LYS A 55 -5.80 -13.33 -6.26
N ALA A 56 -5.75 -13.12 -4.97
CA ALA A 56 -4.52 -12.93 -4.24
C ALA A 56 -3.69 -14.20 -4.22
N LEU A 57 -2.39 -14.09 -4.47
CA LEU A 57 -1.49 -15.24 -4.42
C LEU A 57 -1.45 -15.89 -3.04
N LEU A 58 -1.54 -15.08 -1.97
CA LEU A 58 -1.54 -15.58 -0.61
C LEU A 58 -2.94 -15.96 -0.10
N LYS A 59 -3.96 -15.87 -0.95
CA LYS A 59 -5.34 -16.28 -0.65
C LYS A 59 -5.91 -15.66 0.62
N ARG A 60 -5.60 -14.39 0.85
CA ARG A 60 -6.10 -13.62 1.98
C ARG A 60 -6.15 -12.13 1.66
N THR A 61 -6.83 -11.39 2.53
CA THR A 61 -6.81 -9.93 2.52
C THR A 61 -5.53 -9.40 3.16
N THR A 62 -5.31 -8.09 3.04
CA THR A 62 -4.14 -7.45 3.62
C THR A 62 -4.31 -7.29 5.13
N SER A 63 -3.28 -7.64 5.88
CA SER A 63 -3.26 -7.45 7.34
C SER A 63 -3.01 -5.98 7.66
N LEU A 64 -3.88 -5.41 8.51
CA LEU A 64 -3.68 -4.05 9.03
C LEU A 64 -2.37 -3.96 9.83
N GLU A 65 -2.04 -5.01 10.54
CA GLU A 65 -0.82 -5.10 11.32
C GLU A 65 0.44 -5.05 10.45
N ASP A 66 0.46 -5.75 9.33
CA ASP A 66 1.56 -5.71 8.37
C ASP A 66 1.75 -4.31 7.79
N VAL A 67 0.67 -3.64 7.45
CA VAL A 67 0.71 -2.25 6.94
C VAL A 67 1.30 -1.33 8.01
N SER A 68 0.84 -1.45 9.25
CA SER A 68 1.33 -0.62 10.36
C SER A 68 2.83 -0.84 10.62
N ARG A 69 3.28 -2.08 10.58
CA ARG A 69 4.71 -2.40 10.73
C ARG A 69 5.56 -1.78 9.63
N GLN A 70 5.07 -1.82 8.39
CA GLN A 70 5.81 -1.24 7.27
C GLN A 70 5.91 0.28 7.38
N VAL A 71 4.84 0.94 7.80
CA VAL A 71 4.87 2.39 8.04
C VAL A 71 5.91 2.73 9.11
N LEU A 72 5.89 1.99 10.22
CA LEU A 72 6.84 2.19 11.30
C LEU A 72 8.28 1.96 10.84
N LEU A 73 8.51 0.93 10.05
CA LEU A 73 9.83 0.62 9.50
C LEU A 73 10.35 1.77 8.63
N PHE A 74 9.52 2.34 7.77
CA PHE A 74 9.90 3.51 6.97
C PHE A 74 10.27 4.69 7.86
N CYS A 75 9.51 4.94 8.93
CA CYS A 75 9.80 6.02 9.88
C CYS A 75 11.13 5.84 10.60
N GLN A 76 11.57 4.60 10.79
CA GLN A 76 12.81 4.27 11.49
C GLN A 76 14.01 4.12 10.57
N SER A 77 13.81 4.13 9.26
CA SER A 77 14.87 3.87 8.29
C SER A 77 15.56 5.16 7.86
N ASP A 78 16.88 5.22 8.00
CA ASP A 78 17.67 6.40 7.67
C ASP A 78 18.15 6.43 6.22
N SER A 79 18.16 5.29 5.56
CA SER A 79 18.76 5.15 4.22
C SER A 79 17.71 4.83 3.14
N THR A 80 16.43 4.97 3.45
CA THR A 80 15.35 4.63 2.53
C THR A 80 14.52 5.86 2.20
N THR A 81 14.42 6.21 0.92
CA THR A 81 13.55 7.28 0.44
C THR A 81 13.10 6.99 -0.98
N GLY A 82 11.98 7.52 -1.38
CA GLY A 82 11.42 7.36 -2.71
C GLY A 82 10.86 5.98 -2.99
N GLN A 83 10.62 5.18 -1.97
CA GLN A 83 10.16 3.79 -2.13
C GLN A 83 8.65 3.65 -1.92
N ALA A 84 8.09 2.69 -2.62
CA ALA A 84 6.69 2.32 -2.48
C ALA A 84 6.61 0.83 -2.17
N GLN A 85 5.98 0.49 -1.06
CA GLN A 85 5.78 -0.90 -0.66
C GLN A 85 4.32 -1.29 -0.84
N VAL A 86 4.07 -2.21 -1.76
CA VAL A 86 2.73 -2.77 -1.97
C VAL A 86 2.53 -3.92 -1.00
N ILE A 87 1.42 -3.87 -0.25
CA ILE A 87 1.04 -4.91 0.71
C ILE A 87 -0.38 -5.32 0.41
N ASP A 88 -0.54 -6.29 -0.48
CA ASP A 88 -1.86 -6.70 -0.97
C ASP A 88 -2.02 -8.23 -1.09
N ALA A 89 -1.20 -8.99 -0.39
CA ALA A 89 -1.18 -10.44 -0.45
C ALA A 89 -0.96 -11.00 -1.87
N GLY A 90 -0.35 -10.21 -2.73
CA GLY A 90 -0.07 -10.62 -4.11
C GLY A 90 -1.28 -10.54 -5.03
N THR A 91 -2.15 -9.55 -4.81
CA THR A 91 -3.33 -9.38 -5.67
C THR A 91 -2.97 -8.75 -7.00
N VAL A 92 -2.12 -7.71 -6.99
CA VAL A 92 -1.69 -6.99 -8.19
C VAL A 92 -0.22 -6.64 -8.05
N PHE A 93 0.54 -6.76 -9.13
CA PHE A 93 1.93 -6.31 -9.18
C PHE A 93 2.03 -4.97 -9.92
N HIS A 94 2.83 -4.08 -9.37
CA HIS A 94 3.02 -2.73 -9.89
C HIS A 94 4.43 -2.49 -10.43
#